data_019ab7ff1b731645a4fd41d98bc00384
#
_entry.id   019ab7ff1b731645a4fd41d98bc00384
#
_cell.length_a   1.000
_cell.length_b   1.000
_cell.length_c   1.000
_cell.angle_alpha   90.00
_cell.angle_beta   90.00
_cell.angle_gamma   90.00
#
_symmetry.space_group_name_H-M   'P 1'
#
loop_
_entity.id
_entity.type
_entity.pdbx_description
1 polymer ?
#
loop_
_entity_poly.entity_id
_entity_poly.type
_entity_poly.pdbx_seq_one_letter_code
_entity_poly.pdbx_strand_id
1 'polypeptide(L)'
;MSYPAFTLWLCGPPRSGKTTLGKDLCLELSRRGLKAEHLDSGPLRKKLWPELGHSPQDRRQACLRTGHLARMLNRHGVVAVVSQIAPYADLRQEVRSLLDRFVEIYLDCPLETLINRDSSGLYQKALSGEIRGFTGLDDPFEPPASAEVVCPTGAEGPEQSLERILSWLELARFAPAADDAKERASAYTPEEEEKVIARLKDLGYL
;
A
#
# COMPACT_ATOMS: atom_id res chain seq x y z
N MET A 1 -22.19 -10.05 -1.22
CA MET A 1 -21.06 -10.92 -1.66
C MET A 1 -19.87 -10.66 -0.75
N SER A 2 -19.11 -11.68 -0.37
CA SER A 2 -17.84 -11.49 0.38
C SER A 2 -16.71 -11.36 -0.62
N TYR A 3 -15.89 -10.31 -0.48
CA TYR A 3 -14.67 -10.15 -1.27
C TYR A 3 -13.52 -10.84 -0.52
N PRO A 4 -12.85 -11.84 -1.13
CA PRO A 4 -11.68 -12.45 -0.52
C PRO A 4 -10.56 -11.42 -0.35
N ALA A 5 -9.85 -11.48 0.76
CA ALA A 5 -8.73 -10.57 1.01
C ALA A 5 -7.60 -10.73 -0.05
N PHE A 6 -6.87 -9.67 -0.28
CA PHE A 6 -5.82 -9.55 -1.29
C PHE A 6 -4.70 -8.63 -0.80
N THR A 7 -3.62 -8.59 -1.55
CA THR A 7 -2.51 -7.67 -1.26
C THR A 7 -2.33 -6.67 -2.39
N LEU A 8 -2.35 -5.37 -2.07
CA LEU A 8 -1.89 -4.28 -2.92
C LEU A 8 -0.42 -4.01 -2.60
N TRP A 9 0.45 -4.15 -3.59
CA TRP A 9 1.87 -3.92 -3.42
C TRP A 9 2.32 -2.70 -4.21
N LEU A 10 2.43 -1.55 -3.51
CA LEU A 10 2.90 -0.31 -4.09
C LEU A 10 4.42 -0.32 -4.13
N CYS A 11 4.99 -0.38 -5.34
CA CYS A 11 6.43 -0.28 -5.58
C CYS A 11 6.78 1.02 -6.33
N GLY A 12 8.03 1.41 -6.26
CA GLY A 12 8.54 2.63 -6.88
C GLY A 12 9.70 3.25 -6.11
N PRO A 13 10.44 4.20 -6.69
CA PRO A 13 11.57 4.86 -6.04
C PRO A 13 11.20 5.59 -4.74
N PRO A 14 12.17 5.95 -3.90
CA PRO A 14 11.91 6.86 -2.77
C PRO A 14 11.18 8.13 -3.23
N ARG A 15 10.26 8.66 -2.40
CA ARG A 15 9.47 9.88 -2.71
C ARG A 15 8.46 9.77 -3.86
N SER A 16 8.21 8.59 -4.43
CA SER A 16 7.17 8.40 -5.47
C SER A 16 5.72 8.48 -4.96
N GLY A 17 5.48 8.62 -3.65
CA GLY A 17 4.13 8.79 -3.08
C GLY A 17 3.53 7.54 -2.44
N LYS A 18 4.26 6.41 -2.36
CA LYS A 18 3.75 5.12 -1.82
C LYS A 18 3.04 5.21 -0.48
N THR A 19 3.66 5.86 0.51
CA THR A 19 3.10 5.99 1.87
C THR A 19 1.79 6.78 1.89
N THR A 20 1.72 7.88 1.13
CA THR A 20 0.50 8.70 1.03
C THR A 20 -0.62 7.88 0.42
N LEU A 21 -0.38 7.35 -0.79
CA LEU A 21 -1.36 6.57 -1.52
C LEU A 21 -1.77 5.29 -0.76
N GLY A 22 -0.84 4.64 -0.06
CA GLY A 22 -1.14 3.48 0.77
C GLY A 22 -2.10 3.79 1.93
N LYS A 23 -1.96 4.94 2.57
CA LYS A 23 -2.90 5.41 3.61
C LYS A 23 -4.28 5.71 3.04
N ASP A 24 -4.33 6.42 1.92
CA ASP A 24 -5.59 6.80 1.26
C ASP A 24 -6.34 5.56 0.77
N LEU A 25 -5.63 4.57 0.21
CA LEU A 25 -6.21 3.27 -0.18
C LEU A 25 -6.78 2.52 1.02
N CYS A 26 -6.08 2.46 2.16
CA CYS A 26 -6.62 1.82 3.35
C CYS A 26 -7.89 2.49 3.84
N LEU A 27 -7.91 3.82 3.86
CA LEU A 27 -9.07 4.59 4.28
C LEU A 27 -10.26 4.32 3.35
N GLU A 28 -10.04 4.37 2.04
CA GLU A 28 -11.11 4.18 1.05
C GLU A 28 -11.63 2.74 1.02
N LEU A 29 -10.75 1.74 1.11
CA LEU A 29 -11.15 0.34 1.22
C LEU A 29 -11.99 0.08 2.49
N SER A 30 -11.63 0.74 3.60
CA SER A 30 -12.40 0.68 4.84
C SER A 30 -13.79 1.31 4.69
N ARG A 31 -13.91 2.44 4.00
CA ARG A 31 -15.20 3.06 3.67
C ARG A 31 -16.09 2.16 2.81
N ARG A 32 -15.47 1.31 2.00
CA ARG A 32 -16.14 0.30 1.17
C ARG A 32 -16.45 -1.01 1.91
N GLY A 33 -16.25 -1.03 3.23
CA GLY A 33 -16.58 -2.17 4.10
C GLY A 33 -15.56 -3.32 4.06
N LEU A 34 -14.36 -3.09 3.53
CA LEU A 34 -13.26 -4.03 3.58
C LEU A 34 -12.36 -3.74 4.79
N LYS A 35 -11.93 -4.78 5.50
CA LYS A 35 -10.86 -4.62 6.49
C LYS A 35 -9.54 -4.43 5.75
N ALA A 36 -8.83 -3.35 6.00
CA ALA A 36 -7.55 -3.07 5.35
C ALA A 36 -6.49 -2.61 6.36
N GLU A 37 -5.25 -3.03 6.17
CA GLU A 37 -4.10 -2.65 6.99
C GLU A 37 -2.95 -2.16 6.12
N HIS A 38 -2.35 -1.01 6.51
CA HIS A 38 -1.23 -0.42 5.80
C HIS A 38 0.11 -0.91 6.35
N LEU A 39 0.85 -1.67 5.55
CA LEU A 39 2.19 -2.14 5.83
C LEU A 39 3.23 -1.21 5.19
N ASP A 40 3.61 -0.13 5.89
CA ASP A 40 4.66 0.78 5.43
C ASP A 40 6.04 0.26 5.84
N SER A 41 6.89 0.02 4.85
CA SER A 41 8.23 -0.55 5.06
C SER A 41 9.14 0.30 5.96
N GLY A 42 9.00 1.61 5.98
CA GLY A 42 9.81 2.51 6.81
C GLY A 42 9.61 2.24 8.31
N PRO A 43 8.39 2.40 8.85
CA PRO A 43 8.06 2.05 10.24
C PRO A 43 8.28 0.58 10.56
N LEU A 44 7.95 -0.35 9.65
CA LEU A 44 8.14 -1.79 9.87
C LEU A 44 9.61 -2.13 10.11
N ARG A 45 10.52 -1.62 9.27
CA ARG A 45 11.96 -1.85 9.45
C ARG A 45 12.46 -1.35 10.79
N LYS A 46 12.07 -0.15 11.17
CA LYS A 46 12.50 0.45 12.46
C LYS A 46 12.01 -0.32 13.67
N LYS A 47 10.78 -0.84 13.61
CA LYS A 47 10.12 -1.46 14.78
C LYS A 47 10.33 -2.97 14.86
N LEU A 48 10.26 -3.66 13.71
CA LEU A 48 10.27 -5.13 13.70
C LEU A 48 11.60 -5.72 13.22
N TRP A 49 12.36 -4.99 12.41
CA TRP A 49 13.61 -5.50 11.81
C TRP A 49 14.73 -4.45 11.85
N PRO A 50 15.06 -3.93 13.04
CA PRO A 50 16.07 -2.88 13.19
C PRO A 50 17.48 -3.35 12.77
N GLU A 51 17.70 -4.66 12.70
CA GLU A 51 18.96 -5.27 12.26
C GLU A 51 19.19 -5.20 10.75
N LEU A 52 18.13 -4.99 9.95
CA LEU A 52 18.26 -4.95 8.50
C LEU A 52 18.77 -3.58 8.02
N GLY A 53 19.88 -3.60 7.30
CA GLY A 53 20.44 -2.45 6.59
C GLY A 53 19.78 -2.23 5.22
N HIS A 54 20.55 -1.69 4.26
CA HIS A 54 20.07 -1.38 2.90
C HIS A 54 20.80 -2.16 1.81
N SER A 55 21.55 -3.22 2.16
CA SER A 55 22.14 -4.12 1.18
C SER A 55 21.06 -4.81 0.34
N PRO A 56 21.39 -5.34 -0.85
CA PRO A 56 20.45 -6.12 -1.65
C PRO A 56 19.81 -7.28 -0.88
N GLN A 57 20.60 -7.98 -0.03
CA GLN A 57 20.11 -9.04 0.83
C GLN A 57 19.12 -8.54 1.88
N ASP A 58 19.44 -7.41 2.55
CA ASP A 58 18.54 -6.83 3.55
C ASP A 58 17.22 -6.36 2.92
N ARG A 59 17.29 -5.80 1.70
CA ARG A 59 16.09 -5.41 0.94
C ARG A 59 15.23 -6.63 0.63
N ARG A 60 15.85 -7.73 0.18
CA ARG A 60 15.17 -9.00 -0.08
C ARG A 60 14.50 -9.52 1.18
N GLN A 61 15.23 -9.61 2.29
CA GLN A 61 14.68 -10.06 3.57
C GLN A 61 13.52 -9.19 4.04
N ALA A 62 13.64 -7.87 3.95
CA ALA A 62 12.56 -6.97 4.31
C ALA A 62 11.29 -7.18 3.46
N CYS A 63 11.44 -7.37 2.13
CA CYS A 63 10.30 -7.65 1.26
C CYS A 63 9.64 -8.98 1.58
N LEU A 64 10.41 -10.05 1.76
CA LEU A 64 9.87 -11.38 2.09
C LEU A 64 9.14 -11.37 3.45
N ARG A 65 9.73 -10.75 4.47
CA ARG A 65 9.09 -10.61 5.79
C ARG A 65 7.77 -9.82 5.68
N THR A 66 7.75 -8.74 4.89
CA THR A 66 6.51 -7.98 4.62
C THR A 66 5.49 -8.84 3.86
N GLY A 67 5.92 -9.63 2.88
CA GLY A 67 5.07 -10.59 2.15
C GLY A 67 4.42 -11.62 3.08
N HIS A 68 5.18 -12.17 4.02
CA HIS A 68 4.63 -13.09 5.03
C HIS A 68 3.63 -12.43 5.97
N LEU A 69 3.85 -11.17 6.40
CA LEU A 69 2.86 -10.40 7.16
C LEU A 69 1.58 -10.17 6.36
N ALA A 70 1.72 -9.76 5.09
CA ALA A 70 0.59 -9.57 4.19
C ALA A 70 -0.22 -10.87 4.01
N ARG A 71 0.47 -12.00 3.81
CA ARG A 71 -0.18 -13.32 3.74
C ARG A 71 -0.95 -13.66 5.01
N MET A 72 -0.38 -13.38 6.18
CA MET A 72 -1.05 -13.61 7.46
C MET A 72 -2.32 -12.76 7.57
N LEU A 73 -2.27 -11.47 7.22
CA LEU A 73 -3.43 -10.59 7.18
C LEU A 73 -4.52 -11.12 6.22
N ASN A 74 -4.13 -11.53 5.00
CA ASN A 74 -5.08 -12.04 4.02
C ASN A 74 -5.81 -13.31 4.50
N ARG A 75 -5.12 -14.22 5.22
CA ARG A 75 -5.74 -15.40 5.82
C ARG A 75 -6.83 -15.06 6.85
N HIS A 76 -6.74 -13.90 7.46
CA HIS A 76 -7.72 -13.38 8.43
C HIS A 76 -8.74 -12.41 7.82
N GLY A 77 -8.85 -12.37 6.50
CA GLY A 77 -9.82 -11.55 5.79
C GLY A 77 -9.48 -10.05 5.78
N VAL A 78 -8.21 -9.70 6.00
CA VAL A 78 -7.73 -8.32 5.98
C VAL A 78 -6.94 -8.07 4.69
N VAL A 79 -7.30 -7.03 3.93
CA VAL A 79 -6.54 -6.56 2.78
C VAL A 79 -5.23 -5.93 3.27
N ALA A 80 -4.11 -6.39 2.72
CA ALA A 80 -2.82 -5.79 3.02
C ALA A 80 -2.46 -4.74 1.95
N VAL A 81 -2.26 -3.50 2.37
CA VAL A 81 -1.76 -2.43 1.51
C VAL A 81 -0.29 -2.18 1.84
N VAL A 82 0.61 -2.64 0.99
CA VAL A 82 2.05 -2.59 1.22
C VAL A 82 2.67 -1.40 0.50
N SER A 83 3.40 -0.56 1.22
CA SER A 83 4.22 0.53 0.67
C SER A 83 5.70 0.19 0.82
N GLN A 84 6.33 -0.31 -0.25
CA GLN A 84 7.73 -0.74 -0.23
C GLN A 84 8.42 -0.44 -1.57
N ILE A 85 9.69 -0.06 -1.56
CA ILE A 85 10.45 0.24 -2.78
C ILE A 85 10.48 -0.98 -3.70
N ALA A 86 10.86 -2.17 -3.17
CA ALA A 86 10.98 -3.43 -3.89
C ALA A 86 11.68 -3.29 -5.26
N PRO A 87 12.99 -2.94 -5.28
CA PRO A 87 13.63 -2.44 -6.48
C PRO A 87 13.85 -3.50 -7.57
N TYR A 88 13.95 -4.78 -7.22
CA TYR A 88 14.36 -5.84 -8.13
C TYR A 88 13.16 -6.65 -8.63
N ALA A 89 13.13 -6.98 -9.92
CA ALA A 89 12.03 -7.69 -10.56
C ALA A 89 11.88 -9.12 -10.02
N ASP A 90 12.99 -9.84 -9.85
CA ASP A 90 13.00 -11.19 -9.30
C ASP A 90 12.43 -11.25 -7.87
N LEU A 91 12.78 -10.25 -7.05
CA LEU A 91 12.27 -10.12 -5.70
C LEU A 91 10.75 -9.89 -5.67
N ARG A 92 10.22 -9.06 -6.54
CA ARG A 92 8.77 -8.84 -6.64
C ARG A 92 8.04 -10.09 -7.09
N GLN A 93 8.63 -10.88 -8.01
CA GLN A 93 8.07 -12.18 -8.39
C GLN A 93 8.11 -13.19 -7.26
N GLU A 94 9.19 -13.23 -6.47
CA GLU A 94 9.27 -14.08 -5.29
C GLU A 94 8.18 -13.73 -4.27
N VAL A 95 7.98 -12.45 -3.96
CA VAL A 95 6.90 -11.99 -3.08
C VAL A 95 5.53 -12.32 -3.65
N ARG A 96 5.31 -12.11 -4.95
CA ARG A 96 4.06 -12.47 -5.63
C ARG A 96 3.72 -13.94 -5.44
N SER A 97 4.71 -14.82 -5.49
CA SER A 97 4.50 -16.27 -5.31
C SER A 97 4.06 -16.69 -3.90
N LEU A 98 4.25 -15.83 -2.90
CA LEU A 98 3.80 -16.07 -1.52
C LEU A 98 2.30 -15.79 -1.31
N LEU A 99 1.65 -15.10 -2.25
CA LEU A 99 0.34 -14.47 -2.08
C LEU A 99 -0.64 -14.98 -3.13
N ASP A 100 -1.81 -15.45 -2.70
CA ASP A 100 -2.82 -16.02 -3.60
C ASP A 100 -3.47 -14.96 -4.50
N ARG A 101 -3.65 -13.74 -3.98
CA ARG A 101 -4.25 -12.59 -4.68
C ARG A 101 -3.36 -11.37 -4.49
N PHE A 102 -2.57 -11.08 -5.50
CA PHE A 102 -1.56 -10.02 -5.50
C PHE A 102 -1.81 -9.03 -6.65
N VAL A 103 -1.77 -7.75 -6.33
CA VAL A 103 -1.89 -6.64 -7.29
C VAL A 103 -0.66 -5.76 -7.16
N GLU A 104 0.16 -5.71 -8.19
CA GLU A 104 1.33 -4.84 -8.25
C GLU A 104 0.92 -3.45 -8.77
N ILE A 105 1.26 -2.43 -7.99
CA ILE A 105 0.99 -1.03 -8.33
C ILE A 105 2.33 -0.32 -8.45
N TYR A 106 2.68 0.07 -9.67
CA TYR A 106 3.91 0.80 -9.92
C TYR A 106 3.67 2.31 -9.91
N LEU A 107 4.36 3.00 -9.01
CA LEU A 107 4.36 4.46 -8.95
C LEU A 107 5.53 4.97 -9.79
N ASP A 108 5.23 5.27 -11.06
CA ASP A 108 6.18 5.83 -12.00
C ASP A 108 6.35 7.33 -11.76
N CYS A 109 7.58 7.73 -11.47
CA CYS A 109 7.88 9.13 -11.17
C CYS A 109 9.28 9.48 -11.68
N PRO A 110 9.40 10.52 -12.53
CA PRO A 110 10.69 11.01 -13.02
C PRO A 110 11.63 11.43 -11.89
N LEU A 111 12.91 11.16 -12.06
CA LEU A 111 13.93 11.46 -11.05
C LEU A 111 13.94 12.93 -10.62
N GLU A 112 13.76 13.85 -11.54
CA GLU A 112 13.70 15.29 -11.25
C GLU A 112 12.55 15.61 -10.27
N THR A 113 11.37 15.02 -10.50
CA THR A 113 10.21 15.18 -9.61
C THR A 113 10.48 14.57 -8.23
N LEU A 114 11.16 13.43 -8.16
CA LEU A 114 11.54 12.79 -6.89
C LEU A 114 12.49 13.67 -6.07
N ILE A 115 13.49 14.27 -6.74
CA ILE A 115 14.44 15.21 -6.12
C ILE A 115 13.68 16.45 -5.58
N ASN A 116 12.78 17.02 -6.38
CA ASN A 116 11.98 18.20 -5.98
C ASN A 116 11.05 17.91 -4.79
N ARG A 117 10.57 16.68 -4.65
CA ARG A 117 9.74 16.24 -3.51
C ARG A 117 10.52 15.89 -2.26
N ASP A 118 11.85 15.84 -2.35
CA ASP A 118 12.66 15.38 -1.22
C ASP A 118 12.97 16.49 -0.21
N SER A 119 12.05 16.71 0.70
CA SER A 119 12.22 17.64 1.83
C SER A 119 13.26 17.20 2.88
N SER A 120 13.74 15.95 2.81
CA SER A 120 14.70 15.41 3.78
C SER A 120 16.16 15.49 3.31
N GLY A 121 16.40 15.86 2.05
CA GLY A 121 17.73 15.94 1.45
C GLY A 121 18.38 14.58 1.18
N LEU A 122 17.62 13.48 1.17
CA LEU A 122 18.16 12.13 0.91
C LEU A 122 18.75 12.02 -0.50
N TYR A 123 18.08 12.58 -1.51
CA TYR A 123 18.61 12.59 -2.88
C TYR A 123 19.86 13.43 -3.01
N GLN A 124 19.92 14.60 -2.35
CA GLN A 124 21.13 15.43 -2.36
C GLN A 124 22.32 14.71 -1.73
N LYS A 125 22.11 14.04 -0.58
CA LYS A 125 23.13 13.23 0.08
C LYS A 125 23.60 12.05 -0.77
N ALA A 126 22.68 11.41 -1.51
CA ALA A 126 23.04 10.34 -2.43
C ALA A 126 23.83 10.88 -3.64
N LEU A 127 23.43 12.00 -4.23
CA LEU A 127 24.12 12.64 -5.35
C LEU A 127 25.51 13.15 -4.95
N SER A 128 25.71 13.60 -3.71
CA SER A 128 27.03 14.00 -3.19
C SER A 128 27.91 12.81 -2.79
N GLY A 129 27.39 11.57 -2.83
CA GLY A 129 28.12 10.36 -2.44
C GLY A 129 28.20 10.12 -0.92
N GLU A 130 27.51 10.93 -0.11
CA GLU A 130 27.39 10.73 1.35
C GLU A 130 26.57 9.46 1.67
N ILE A 131 25.55 9.15 0.86
CA ILE A 131 24.77 7.91 0.93
C ILE A 131 25.09 7.09 -0.31
N ARG A 132 25.42 5.80 -0.12
CA ARG A 132 25.64 4.82 -1.19
C ARG A 132 24.58 3.74 -1.18
N GLY A 133 24.39 3.06 -2.32
CA GLY A 133 23.35 2.04 -2.49
C GLY A 133 21.95 2.64 -2.48
N PHE A 134 21.82 3.87 -3.02
CA PHE A 134 20.53 4.56 -3.07
C PHE A 134 19.75 4.16 -4.31
N THR A 135 18.59 3.54 -4.09
CA THR A 135 17.74 3.03 -5.18
C THR A 135 17.29 4.13 -6.13
N GLY A 136 17.55 3.92 -7.40
CA GLY A 136 17.23 4.86 -8.48
C GLY A 136 18.37 5.82 -8.83
N LEU A 137 19.53 5.70 -8.15
CA LEU A 137 20.77 6.44 -8.48
C LEU A 137 21.92 5.47 -8.70
N ASP A 138 22.62 5.05 -7.63
CA ASP A 138 23.75 4.13 -7.69
C ASP A 138 23.39 2.66 -7.39
N ASP A 139 22.14 2.41 -6.95
CA ASP A 139 21.52 1.08 -6.88
C ASP A 139 20.31 1.05 -7.83
N PRO A 140 20.15 0.04 -8.70
CA PRO A 140 19.10 0.06 -9.72
C PRO A 140 17.71 -0.05 -9.12
N PHE A 141 16.75 0.62 -9.76
CA PHE A 141 15.33 0.29 -9.65
C PHE A 141 14.90 -0.29 -11.01
N GLU A 142 14.43 -1.52 -11.02
CA GLU A 142 13.93 -2.21 -12.20
C GLU A 142 12.42 -1.99 -12.32
N PRO A 143 11.94 -1.15 -13.25
CA PRO A 143 10.50 -0.94 -13.42
C PRO A 143 9.76 -2.26 -13.69
N PRO A 144 8.58 -2.49 -13.10
CA PRO A 144 7.78 -3.66 -13.43
C PRO A 144 7.39 -3.68 -14.92
N ALA A 145 7.63 -4.81 -15.58
CA ALA A 145 7.25 -4.98 -16.99
C ALA A 145 5.73 -5.19 -17.16
N SER A 146 5.04 -5.65 -16.12
CA SER A 146 3.62 -6.04 -16.18
C SER A 146 2.88 -5.80 -14.85
N ALA A 147 3.05 -4.60 -14.29
CA ALA A 147 2.24 -4.18 -13.13
C ALA A 147 0.77 -4.13 -13.52
N GLU A 148 -0.12 -4.58 -12.63
CA GLU A 148 -1.57 -4.50 -12.82
C GLU A 148 -2.04 -3.05 -12.94
N VAL A 149 -1.40 -2.13 -12.21
CA VAL A 149 -1.70 -0.70 -12.29
C VAL A 149 -0.40 0.11 -12.33
N VAL A 150 -0.32 1.05 -13.28
CA VAL A 150 0.77 2.04 -13.35
C VAL A 150 0.19 3.42 -13.07
N CYS A 151 0.74 4.11 -12.06
CA CYS A 151 0.38 5.46 -11.68
C CYS A 151 1.52 6.42 -12.06
N PRO A 152 1.36 7.27 -13.08
CA PRO A 152 2.37 8.26 -13.48
C PRO A 152 2.38 9.44 -12.50
N THR A 153 2.86 9.19 -11.27
CA THR A 153 2.79 10.13 -10.14
C THR A 153 3.62 11.41 -10.35
N GLY A 154 4.44 11.45 -11.41
CA GLY A 154 5.09 12.68 -11.85
C GLY A 154 4.17 13.66 -12.57
N ALA A 155 3.09 13.15 -13.17
CA ALA A 155 2.16 13.90 -14.01
C ALA A 155 0.75 14.00 -13.41
N GLU A 156 0.38 13.13 -12.46
CA GLU A 156 -0.93 13.11 -11.81
C GLU A 156 -0.84 13.31 -10.29
N GLY A 157 -1.92 13.83 -9.69
CA GLY A 157 -2.05 14.00 -8.25
C GLY A 157 -2.40 12.70 -7.52
N PRO A 158 -2.32 12.70 -6.17
CA PRO A 158 -2.67 11.53 -5.35
C PRO A 158 -4.10 11.04 -5.57
N GLU A 159 -5.05 11.95 -5.73
CA GLU A 159 -6.46 11.64 -5.94
C GLU A 159 -6.69 10.90 -7.27
N GLN A 160 -6.01 11.31 -8.34
CA GLN A 160 -6.11 10.67 -9.65
C GLN A 160 -5.50 9.26 -9.63
N SER A 161 -4.35 9.11 -8.96
CA SER A 161 -3.74 7.80 -8.74
C SER A 161 -4.63 6.88 -7.90
N LEU A 162 -5.25 7.41 -6.84
CA LEU A 162 -6.20 6.67 -6.01
C LEU A 162 -7.39 6.18 -6.82
N GLU A 163 -8.03 7.08 -7.58
CA GLU A 163 -9.18 6.77 -8.44
C GLU A 163 -8.83 5.70 -9.49
N ARG A 164 -7.67 5.81 -10.12
CA ARG A 164 -7.16 4.82 -11.10
C ARG A 164 -7.07 3.42 -10.48
N ILE A 165 -6.51 3.30 -9.27
CA ILE A 165 -6.37 2.02 -8.58
C ILE A 165 -7.73 1.47 -8.20
N LEU A 166 -8.60 2.29 -7.63
CA LEU A 166 -9.94 1.87 -7.19
C LEU A 166 -10.79 1.42 -8.36
N SER A 167 -10.78 2.15 -9.48
CA SER A 167 -11.47 1.75 -10.72
C SER A 167 -10.97 0.40 -11.24
N TRP A 168 -9.64 0.16 -11.19
CA TRP A 168 -9.10 -1.14 -11.58
C TRP A 168 -9.58 -2.26 -10.64
N LEU A 169 -9.58 -2.02 -9.32
CA LEU A 169 -10.04 -3.00 -8.32
C LEU A 169 -11.52 -3.35 -8.49
N GLU A 170 -12.35 -2.39 -8.85
CA GLU A 170 -13.78 -2.59 -9.15
C GLU A 170 -13.95 -3.46 -10.40
N LEU A 171 -13.32 -3.08 -11.51
CA LEU A 171 -13.37 -3.81 -12.78
C LEU A 171 -12.86 -5.25 -12.64
N ALA A 172 -11.78 -5.45 -11.89
CA ALA A 172 -11.19 -6.75 -11.61
C ALA A 172 -11.90 -7.53 -10.49
N ARG A 173 -12.97 -6.98 -9.90
CA ARG A 173 -13.76 -7.57 -8.81
C ARG A 173 -12.95 -7.90 -7.56
N PHE A 174 -12.00 -7.06 -7.23
CA PHE A 174 -11.26 -7.11 -5.98
C PHE A 174 -11.96 -6.34 -4.86
N ALA A 175 -12.64 -5.26 -5.19
CA ALA A 175 -13.35 -4.42 -4.24
C ALA A 175 -14.76 -4.06 -4.75
N PRO A 176 -15.72 -3.74 -3.86
CA PRO A 176 -17.03 -3.25 -4.26
C PRO A 176 -16.93 -1.86 -4.89
N ALA A 177 -17.86 -1.53 -5.79
CA ALA A 177 -18.02 -0.18 -6.30
C ALA A 177 -18.40 0.78 -5.17
N ALA A 178 -18.11 2.08 -5.37
CA ALA A 178 -18.40 3.11 -4.37
C ALA A 178 -19.88 3.18 -3.97
N ASP A 179 -20.79 2.96 -4.94
CA ASP A 179 -22.23 2.98 -4.71
C ASP A 179 -22.72 1.76 -3.93
N ASP A 180 -22.15 0.58 -4.16
CA ASP A 180 -22.47 -0.63 -3.41
C ASP A 180 -22.08 -0.52 -1.91
N ALA A 181 -21.10 0.32 -1.61
CA ALA A 181 -20.63 0.55 -0.24
C ALA A 181 -21.61 1.38 0.59
N LYS A 182 -22.32 2.32 -0.04
CA LYS A 182 -23.32 3.15 0.64
C LYS A 182 -24.54 2.34 1.08
N GLU A 183 -24.98 1.35 0.29
CA GLU A 183 -26.05 0.44 0.67
C GLU A 183 -25.69 -0.50 1.84
N ARG A 184 -24.40 -0.79 2.03
CA ARG A 184 -23.91 -1.68 3.11
C ARG A 184 -23.55 -0.93 4.40
N ALA A 185 -23.36 0.38 4.34
CA ALA A 185 -23.01 1.19 5.52
C ALA A 185 -24.17 1.30 6.54
N SER A 186 -25.40 0.99 6.14
CA SER A 186 -26.55 0.87 7.02
C SER A 186 -26.83 -0.62 7.31
N ALA A 187 -26.02 -1.23 8.18
CA ALA A 187 -26.27 -2.58 8.69
C ALA A 187 -27.47 -2.62 9.65
N TYR A 188 -27.93 -1.47 10.10
CA TYR A 188 -29.07 -1.30 11.00
C TYR A 188 -30.12 -0.41 10.35
N THR A 189 -31.39 -0.77 10.57
CA THR A 189 -32.49 0.17 10.30
C THR A 189 -32.43 1.32 11.29
N PRO A 190 -33.02 2.49 10.98
CA PRO A 190 -33.07 3.61 11.93
C PRO A 190 -33.60 3.22 13.33
N GLU A 191 -34.58 2.32 13.39
CA GLU A 191 -35.12 1.81 14.64
C GLU A 191 -34.15 0.90 15.40
N GLU A 192 -33.34 0.14 14.69
CA GLU A 192 -32.28 -0.69 15.29
C GLU A 192 -31.12 0.16 15.78
N GLU A 193 -30.75 1.23 15.06
CA GLU A 193 -29.75 2.21 15.52
C GLU A 193 -30.17 2.88 16.82
N GLU A 194 -31.42 3.32 16.93
CA GLU A 194 -31.94 3.91 18.17
C GLU A 194 -31.87 2.92 19.34
N LYS A 195 -32.20 1.65 19.12
CA LYS A 195 -32.10 0.61 20.15
C LYS A 195 -30.69 0.35 20.60
N VAL A 196 -29.72 0.34 19.64
CA VAL A 196 -28.29 0.18 19.94
C VAL A 196 -27.78 1.38 20.72
N ILE A 197 -28.12 2.60 20.31
CA ILE A 197 -27.75 3.84 21.00
C ILE A 197 -28.32 3.89 22.43
N ALA A 198 -29.60 3.54 22.60
CA ALA A 198 -30.23 3.44 23.92
C ALA A 198 -29.49 2.44 24.81
N ARG A 199 -29.15 1.27 24.27
CA ARG A 199 -28.41 0.23 25.02
C ARG A 199 -27.00 0.67 25.40
N LEU A 200 -26.30 1.40 24.52
CA LEU A 200 -24.97 1.94 24.81
C LEU A 200 -25.00 3.01 25.90
N LYS A 201 -26.05 3.86 25.93
CA LYS A 201 -26.28 4.83 27.02
C LYS A 201 -26.56 4.13 28.35
N ASP A 202 -27.42 3.11 28.37
CA ASP A 202 -27.71 2.33 29.58
C ASP A 202 -26.46 1.63 30.15
N LEU A 203 -25.52 1.26 29.30
CA LEU A 203 -24.27 0.61 29.68
C LEU A 203 -23.15 1.62 30.00
N GLY A 204 -23.38 2.94 29.87
CA GLY A 204 -22.42 3.98 30.19
C GLY A 204 -21.29 4.16 29.17
N TYR A 205 -21.51 3.77 27.92
CA TYR A 205 -20.54 3.95 26.83
C TYR A 205 -20.75 5.26 26.05
N LEU A 206 -21.90 5.91 26.21
CA LEU A 206 -22.26 7.21 25.60
C LEU A 206 -22.85 8.17 26.63
#